data_eb4134dc98b2f097a79962fa25a2756a
#
_entry.id   eb4134dc98b2f097a79962fa25a2756a
#
_cell.length_a   1.000
_cell.length_b   1.000
_cell.length_c   1.000
_cell.angle_alpha   90.00
_cell.angle_beta   90.00
_cell.angle_gamma   90.00
#
_symmetry.space_group_name_H-M   'P 1'
#
loop_
_entity.id
_entity.type
_entity.pdbx_description
1 polymer ?
#
loop_
_entity_poly.entity_id
_entity_poly.type
_entity_poly.pdbx_seq_one_letter_code
_entity_poly.pdbx_strand_id
1 'polypeptide(L)'
;MKTARQITLDLLIRMDTQGAYSNIILDHAFTQNDADRRDKAFSAALFYGVLERRMTLDYLIRYYSGIEFDKIKTAVVEILRMGFYQLLFMNSVPDSAAVNESVALCDYCNSTKAKGYVNAILRTFLRNEKQIDYGNLTGEAKLSIEYSCPKWLVKKWNSELGEQRAMQMINSCFGRPPIYARVNTVRYAVDDVIGELESEGISAAKNSLIDACIELANTKGIEQSSAYKKGMFHIQDISSQICCKIAAPMFNETVVDLCSAPGGKTFTCAEIMNDRGRIYSYDLYDGKVSVIANTAKRLGLTIITAAENDATKFNPDIPKADRVICDVPCSGLGVIRRKPEIKWNRAEDNDLPKIQRQILDNASKYLKINGEIVYSTCTIEK
;
A
#
# COMPACT_ATOMS: atom_id res chain seq x y z
N MET A 1 10.61 -2.39 -26.91
CA MET A 1 9.63 -2.20 -25.81
C MET A 1 9.65 -3.46 -24.94
N LYS A 2 9.66 -3.33 -23.60
CA LYS A 2 9.60 -4.49 -22.70
C LYS A 2 8.17 -5.02 -22.63
N THR A 3 8.01 -6.35 -22.57
CA THR A 3 6.69 -6.96 -22.30
C THR A 3 6.27 -6.74 -20.86
N ALA A 4 4.99 -6.85 -20.55
CA ALA A 4 4.48 -6.73 -19.17
C ALA A 4 5.17 -7.71 -18.19
N ARG A 5 5.50 -8.93 -18.65
CA ARG A 5 6.21 -9.91 -17.84
C ARG A 5 7.69 -9.55 -17.60
N GLN A 6 8.35 -8.95 -18.58
CA GLN A 6 9.72 -8.45 -18.43
C GLN A 6 9.78 -7.28 -17.44
N ILE A 7 8.82 -6.35 -17.51
CA ILE A 7 8.68 -5.27 -16.53
C ILE A 7 8.47 -5.85 -15.12
N THR A 8 7.56 -6.84 -14.99
CA THR A 8 7.29 -7.49 -13.70
C THR A 8 8.53 -8.17 -13.13
N LEU A 9 9.28 -8.91 -13.96
CA LEU A 9 10.51 -9.58 -13.52
C LEU A 9 11.55 -8.59 -13.00
N ASP A 10 11.77 -7.50 -13.72
CA ASP A 10 12.70 -6.46 -13.29
C ASP A 10 12.29 -5.83 -11.94
N LEU A 11 10.99 -5.61 -11.74
CA LEU A 11 10.44 -5.08 -10.48
C LEU A 11 10.65 -6.05 -9.32
N LEU A 12 10.37 -7.33 -9.51
CA LEU A 12 10.54 -8.35 -8.46
C LEU A 12 12.01 -8.52 -8.08
N ILE A 13 12.91 -8.56 -9.07
CA ILE A 13 14.36 -8.62 -8.81
C ILE A 13 14.81 -7.39 -8.00
N ARG A 14 14.33 -6.18 -8.35
CA ARG A 14 14.66 -4.96 -7.61
C ARG A 14 14.11 -4.99 -6.19
N MET A 15 12.92 -5.53 -5.96
CA MET A 15 12.36 -5.70 -4.61
C MET A 15 13.25 -6.58 -3.73
N ASP A 16 13.69 -7.72 -4.26
CA ASP A 16 14.54 -8.66 -3.50
C ASP A 16 15.94 -8.12 -3.22
N THR A 17 16.48 -7.28 -4.11
CA THR A 17 17.87 -6.79 -4.00
C THR A 17 17.99 -5.45 -3.29
N GLN A 18 16.97 -4.58 -3.31
CA GLN A 18 17.06 -3.19 -2.85
C GLN A 18 16.13 -2.86 -1.68
N GLY A 19 15.20 -3.76 -1.30
CA GLY A 19 14.26 -3.54 -0.19
C GLY A 19 13.35 -2.31 -0.37
N ALA A 20 13.08 -1.89 -1.61
CA ALA A 20 12.33 -0.69 -1.91
C ALA A 20 10.81 -0.89 -1.68
N TYR A 21 10.06 0.21 -1.55
CA TYR A 21 8.60 0.15 -1.47
C TYR A 21 7.97 -0.17 -2.83
N SER A 22 7.06 -1.14 -2.85
CA SER A 22 6.46 -1.69 -4.07
C SER A 22 5.78 -0.63 -4.95
N ASN A 23 5.04 0.30 -4.36
CA ASN A 23 4.36 1.37 -5.09
C ASN A 23 5.35 2.32 -5.79
N ILE A 24 6.44 2.70 -5.13
CA ILE A 24 7.43 3.65 -5.68
C ILE A 24 8.13 3.06 -6.90
N ILE A 25 8.58 1.80 -6.80
CA ILE A 25 9.28 1.16 -7.92
C ILE A 25 8.35 0.88 -9.10
N LEU A 26 7.07 0.58 -8.83
CA LEU A 26 6.07 0.34 -9.87
C LEU A 26 5.78 1.63 -10.66
N ASP A 27 5.52 2.74 -9.97
CA ASP A 27 5.26 4.04 -10.60
C ASP A 27 6.45 4.50 -11.45
N HIS A 28 7.67 4.38 -10.90
CA HIS A 28 8.88 4.70 -11.65
C HIS A 28 9.06 3.82 -12.89
N ALA A 29 8.80 2.52 -12.78
CA ALA A 29 8.89 1.63 -13.94
C ALA A 29 7.87 1.97 -15.02
N PHE A 30 6.65 2.36 -14.65
CA PHE A 30 5.62 2.74 -15.62
C PHE A 30 5.85 4.11 -16.26
N THR A 31 6.59 4.99 -15.60
CA THR A 31 7.02 6.27 -16.19
C THR A 31 8.14 6.06 -17.21
N GLN A 32 9.05 5.12 -16.96
CA GLN A 32 10.18 4.84 -17.85
C GLN A 32 9.85 3.91 -19.03
N ASN A 33 8.77 3.12 -18.95
CA ASN A 33 8.40 2.20 -20.01
C ASN A 33 7.12 2.67 -20.68
N ASP A 34 7.19 2.85 -21.99
CA ASP A 34 6.05 3.21 -22.84
C ASP A 34 5.16 1.97 -23.10
N ALA A 35 4.76 1.29 -22.02
CA ALA A 35 3.84 0.17 -22.10
C ALA A 35 2.39 0.68 -22.17
N ASP A 36 1.55 -0.03 -22.91
CA ASP A 36 0.16 0.31 -23.01
C ASP A 36 -0.61 0.12 -21.67
N ARG A 37 -1.84 0.59 -21.62
CA ARG A 37 -2.70 0.54 -20.42
C ARG A 37 -2.97 -0.90 -19.96
N ARG A 38 -3.09 -1.84 -20.90
CA ARG A 38 -3.37 -3.26 -20.60
C ARG A 38 -2.15 -3.94 -20.01
N ASP A 39 -0.98 -3.70 -20.59
CA ASP A 39 0.29 -4.24 -20.13
C ASP A 39 0.69 -3.71 -18.73
N LYS A 40 0.49 -2.41 -18.47
CA LYS A 40 0.67 -1.82 -17.14
C LYS A 40 -0.24 -2.49 -16.10
N ALA A 41 -1.50 -2.72 -16.44
CA ALA A 41 -2.44 -3.38 -15.54
C ALA A 41 -2.10 -4.84 -15.27
N PHE A 42 -1.66 -5.58 -16.30
CA PHE A 42 -1.22 -6.96 -16.17
C PHE A 42 0.05 -7.04 -15.32
N SER A 43 1.04 -6.20 -15.60
CA SER A 43 2.29 -6.12 -14.84
C SER A 43 2.03 -5.83 -13.37
N ALA A 44 1.19 -4.84 -13.05
CA ALA A 44 0.83 -4.52 -11.67
C ALA A 44 0.12 -5.68 -10.96
N ALA A 45 -0.84 -6.34 -11.64
CA ALA A 45 -1.56 -7.47 -11.07
C ALA A 45 -0.63 -8.66 -10.77
N LEU A 46 0.29 -8.96 -11.69
CA LEU A 46 1.27 -10.03 -11.52
C LEU A 46 2.29 -9.68 -10.43
N PHE A 47 2.79 -8.45 -10.39
CA PHE A 47 3.76 -7.97 -9.41
C PHE A 47 3.21 -8.05 -7.98
N TYR A 48 2.08 -7.38 -7.71
CA TYR A 48 1.48 -7.42 -6.39
C TYR A 48 1.02 -8.82 -5.98
N GLY A 49 0.52 -9.61 -6.93
CA GLY A 49 0.08 -10.96 -6.65
C GLY A 49 1.23 -11.89 -6.27
N VAL A 50 2.39 -11.78 -6.91
CA VAL A 50 3.60 -12.52 -6.52
C VAL A 50 4.05 -12.11 -5.11
N LEU A 51 4.08 -10.81 -4.80
CA LEU A 51 4.40 -10.33 -3.45
C LEU A 51 3.39 -10.83 -2.41
N GLU A 52 2.10 -10.79 -2.73
CA GLU A 52 1.02 -11.23 -1.85
C GLU A 52 1.13 -12.72 -1.50
N ARG A 53 1.49 -13.56 -2.48
CA ARG A 53 1.53 -15.03 -2.37
C ARG A 53 2.94 -15.62 -2.22
N ARG A 54 3.93 -14.82 -1.93
CA ARG A 54 5.35 -15.17 -1.95
C ARG A 54 5.68 -16.48 -1.23
N MET A 55 5.18 -16.70 -0.01
CA MET A 55 5.48 -17.92 0.76
C MET A 55 4.87 -19.17 0.13
N THR A 56 3.65 -19.08 -0.39
CA THR A 56 3.00 -20.18 -1.11
C THR A 56 3.82 -20.55 -2.35
N LEU A 57 4.28 -19.54 -3.09
CA LEU A 57 5.08 -19.72 -4.30
C LEU A 57 6.47 -20.30 -3.97
N ASP A 58 7.11 -19.82 -2.92
CA ASP A 58 8.41 -20.35 -2.45
C ASP A 58 8.29 -21.79 -1.98
N TYR A 59 7.18 -22.13 -1.32
CA TYR A 59 6.89 -23.51 -0.93
C TYR A 59 6.80 -24.43 -2.16
N LEU A 60 6.08 -24.01 -3.20
CA LEU A 60 5.97 -24.76 -4.45
C LEU A 60 7.32 -24.92 -5.14
N ILE A 61 8.14 -23.87 -5.18
CA ILE A 61 9.50 -23.96 -5.73
C ILE A 61 10.31 -25.02 -4.95
N ARG A 62 10.29 -24.98 -3.62
CA ARG A 62 11.00 -25.96 -2.78
C ARG A 62 10.48 -27.40 -2.97
N TYR A 63 9.17 -27.55 -3.12
CA TYR A 63 8.53 -28.85 -3.28
C TYR A 63 8.86 -29.50 -4.64
N TYR A 64 8.84 -28.73 -5.72
CA TYR A 64 9.06 -29.23 -7.07
C TYR A 64 10.51 -29.15 -7.55
N SER A 65 11.38 -28.44 -6.82
CA SER A 65 12.80 -28.28 -7.16
C SER A 65 13.64 -29.41 -6.62
N GLY A 66 14.51 -29.97 -7.45
CA GLY A 66 15.62 -30.83 -7.00
C GLY A 66 16.87 -30.05 -6.56
N ILE A 67 16.81 -28.71 -6.58
CA ILE A 67 17.91 -27.80 -6.21
C ILE A 67 17.51 -27.09 -4.92
N GLU A 68 18.43 -26.97 -3.97
CA GLU A 68 18.21 -26.16 -2.77
C GLU A 68 17.88 -24.72 -3.14
N PHE A 69 16.84 -24.16 -2.49
CA PHE A 69 16.27 -22.87 -2.84
C PHE A 69 17.32 -21.74 -2.91
N ASP A 70 18.23 -21.71 -1.95
CA ASP A 70 19.26 -20.66 -1.83
C ASP A 70 20.38 -20.79 -2.89
N LYS A 71 20.42 -21.92 -3.61
CA LYS A 71 21.34 -22.14 -4.75
C LYS A 71 20.71 -21.74 -6.09
N ILE A 72 19.41 -21.44 -6.13
CA ILE A 72 18.74 -20.98 -7.34
C ILE A 72 19.01 -19.49 -7.52
N LYS A 73 19.38 -19.08 -8.74
CA LYS A 73 19.56 -17.65 -9.04
C LYS A 73 18.28 -16.86 -8.79
N THR A 74 18.36 -15.69 -8.15
CA THR A 74 17.22 -14.82 -7.84
C THR A 74 16.28 -14.62 -9.04
N ALA A 75 16.81 -14.31 -10.22
CA ALA A 75 15.98 -14.14 -11.41
C ALA A 75 15.18 -15.41 -11.78
N VAL A 76 15.75 -16.60 -11.57
CA VAL A 76 15.04 -17.88 -11.84
C VAL A 76 13.98 -18.15 -10.79
N VAL A 77 14.24 -17.80 -9.52
CA VAL A 77 13.23 -17.85 -8.45
C VAL A 77 12.04 -16.96 -8.80
N GLU A 78 12.29 -15.71 -9.23
CA GLU A 78 11.22 -14.79 -9.59
C GLU A 78 10.43 -15.25 -10.82
N ILE A 79 11.11 -15.83 -11.82
CA ILE A 79 10.42 -16.45 -12.98
C ILE A 79 9.50 -17.59 -12.52
N LEU A 80 9.96 -18.45 -11.62
CA LEU A 80 9.14 -19.55 -11.08
C LEU A 80 7.97 -19.01 -10.24
N ARG A 81 8.19 -18.02 -9.38
CA ARG A 81 7.11 -17.32 -8.65
C ARG A 81 6.05 -16.79 -9.61
N MET A 82 6.46 -16.07 -10.66
CA MET A 82 5.55 -15.56 -11.69
C MET A 82 4.82 -16.68 -12.43
N GLY A 83 5.50 -17.76 -12.75
CA GLY A 83 4.92 -18.92 -13.42
C GLY A 83 3.83 -19.58 -12.57
N PHE A 84 4.14 -19.94 -11.33
CA PHE A 84 3.17 -20.51 -10.39
C PHE A 84 2.00 -19.57 -10.09
N TYR A 85 2.26 -18.27 -9.92
CA TYR A 85 1.20 -17.30 -9.68
C TYR A 85 0.21 -17.22 -10.85
N GLN A 86 0.71 -17.17 -12.09
CA GLN A 86 -0.14 -17.19 -13.27
C GLN A 86 -0.98 -18.46 -13.35
N LEU A 87 -0.38 -19.62 -13.08
CA LEU A 87 -1.07 -20.92 -13.14
C LEU A 87 -2.15 -21.09 -12.07
N LEU A 88 -1.97 -20.49 -10.86
CA LEU A 88 -2.89 -20.66 -9.73
C LEU A 88 -3.95 -19.56 -9.64
N PHE A 89 -3.58 -18.32 -9.93
CA PHE A 89 -4.36 -17.15 -9.55
C PHE A 89 -4.77 -16.23 -10.71
N MET A 90 -4.32 -16.53 -11.95
CA MET A 90 -4.66 -15.70 -13.12
C MET A 90 -5.47 -16.51 -14.15
N ASN A 91 -6.76 -16.71 -13.89
CA ASN A 91 -7.66 -17.49 -14.73
C ASN A 91 -7.75 -17.01 -16.21
N SER A 92 -7.41 -15.75 -16.47
CA SER A 92 -7.38 -15.18 -17.82
C SER A 92 -6.11 -15.52 -18.61
N VAL A 93 -5.12 -16.18 -17.98
CA VAL A 93 -3.87 -16.60 -18.62
C VAL A 93 -3.95 -18.09 -18.92
N PRO A 94 -3.89 -18.50 -20.19
CA PRO A 94 -3.81 -19.92 -20.52
C PRO A 94 -2.56 -20.58 -19.93
N ASP A 95 -2.68 -21.81 -19.45
CA ASP A 95 -1.57 -22.55 -18.81
C ASP A 95 -0.35 -22.66 -19.72
N SER A 96 -0.58 -22.93 -20.99
CA SER A 96 0.50 -22.99 -21.99
C SER A 96 1.25 -21.66 -22.14
N ALA A 97 0.52 -20.55 -22.09
CA ALA A 97 1.13 -19.21 -22.14
C ALA A 97 1.93 -18.91 -20.86
N ALA A 98 1.39 -19.25 -19.68
CA ALA A 98 2.11 -19.08 -18.41
C ALA A 98 3.46 -19.82 -18.43
N VAL A 99 3.49 -21.08 -18.91
CA VAL A 99 4.72 -21.85 -18.98
C VAL A 99 5.68 -21.31 -20.03
N ASN A 100 5.20 -21.10 -21.27
CA ASN A 100 6.06 -20.70 -22.38
C ASN A 100 6.71 -19.33 -22.16
N GLU A 101 5.94 -18.36 -21.66
CA GLU A 101 6.44 -17.03 -21.34
C GLU A 101 7.44 -17.05 -20.16
N SER A 102 7.20 -17.90 -19.15
CA SER A 102 8.16 -18.07 -18.06
C SER A 102 9.50 -18.65 -18.56
N VAL A 103 9.45 -19.61 -19.49
CA VAL A 103 10.66 -20.16 -20.12
C VAL A 103 11.39 -19.11 -20.96
N ALA A 104 10.63 -18.27 -21.71
CA ALA A 104 11.20 -17.19 -22.51
C ALA A 104 11.90 -16.11 -21.66
N LEU A 105 11.41 -15.84 -20.46
CA LEU A 105 12.04 -14.89 -19.53
C LEU A 105 13.46 -15.33 -19.11
N CYS A 106 13.81 -16.61 -19.18
CA CYS A 106 15.17 -17.07 -18.91
C CYS A 106 16.20 -16.47 -19.88
N ASP A 107 15.83 -16.25 -21.16
CA ASP A 107 16.73 -15.58 -22.09
C ASP A 107 16.87 -14.10 -21.77
N TYR A 108 15.77 -13.46 -21.42
CA TYR A 108 15.75 -12.05 -21.07
C TYR A 108 16.69 -11.71 -19.90
N CYS A 109 16.75 -12.59 -18.88
CA CYS A 109 17.61 -12.38 -17.70
C CYS A 109 18.97 -13.10 -17.78
N ASN A 110 19.46 -13.46 -18.97
CA ASN A 110 20.72 -14.17 -19.18
C ASN A 110 20.84 -15.49 -18.36
N SER A 111 19.74 -16.22 -18.25
CA SER A 111 19.64 -17.50 -17.54
C SER A 111 19.19 -18.63 -18.47
N THR A 112 19.58 -18.60 -19.74
CA THR A 112 19.15 -19.54 -20.81
C THR A 112 19.32 -21.00 -20.41
N LYS A 113 20.37 -21.34 -19.65
CA LYS A 113 20.59 -22.70 -19.14
C LYS A 113 19.49 -23.20 -18.18
N ALA A 114 18.71 -22.29 -17.60
CA ALA A 114 17.61 -22.63 -16.67
C ALA A 114 16.29 -22.97 -17.39
N LYS A 115 16.17 -22.77 -18.72
CA LYS A 115 14.94 -23.03 -19.48
C LYS A 115 14.34 -24.42 -19.24
N GLY A 116 15.16 -25.44 -19.37
CA GLY A 116 14.74 -26.84 -19.13
C GLY A 116 14.24 -27.05 -17.70
N TYR A 117 14.91 -26.45 -16.72
CA TYR A 117 14.56 -26.53 -15.32
C TYR A 117 13.21 -25.82 -15.04
N VAL A 118 13.03 -24.60 -15.48
CA VAL A 118 11.76 -23.86 -15.32
C VAL A 118 10.60 -24.60 -16.00
N ASN A 119 10.82 -25.07 -17.24
CA ASN A 119 9.80 -25.83 -17.97
C ASN A 119 9.43 -27.13 -17.25
N ALA A 120 10.41 -27.89 -16.75
CA ALA A 120 10.16 -29.15 -16.04
C ALA A 120 9.33 -28.94 -14.77
N ILE A 121 9.67 -27.95 -13.95
CA ILE A 121 8.95 -27.62 -12.72
C ILE A 121 7.50 -27.25 -13.01
N LEU A 122 7.28 -26.28 -13.88
CA LEU A 122 5.92 -25.76 -14.14
C LEU A 122 5.04 -26.82 -14.84
N ARG A 123 5.59 -27.63 -15.75
CA ARG A 123 4.84 -28.73 -16.38
C ARG A 123 4.56 -29.86 -15.40
N THR A 124 5.44 -30.16 -14.46
CA THR A 124 5.17 -31.15 -13.42
C THR A 124 4.03 -30.71 -12.51
N PHE A 125 4.00 -29.44 -12.14
CA PHE A 125 2.87 -28.85 -11.40
C PHE A 125 1.54 -28.97 -12.15
N LEU A 126 1.53 -28.71 -13.46
CA LEU A 126 0.34 -28.90 -14.29
C LEU A 126 -0.11 -30.37 -14.36
N ARG A 127 0.82 -31.32 -14.48
CA ARG A 127 0.49 -32.75 -14.46
C ARG A 127 -0.11 -33.21 -13.14
N ASN A 128 0.25 -32.54 -12.03
CA ASN A 128 -0.33 -32.74 -10.70
C ASN A 128 -1.58 -31.89 -10.48
N GLU A 129 -2.29 -31.52 -11.56
CA GLU A 129 -3.57 -30.80 -11.53
C GLU A 129 -3.55 -29.50 -10.71
N LYS A 130 -2.38 -28.87 -10.61
CA LYS A 130 -2.15 -27.63 -9.82
C LYS A 130 -2.48 -27.78 -8.33
N GLN A 131 -2.48 -29.01 -7.81
CA GLN A 131 -2.74 -29.24 -6.41
C GLN A 131 -1.51 -28.89 -5.56
N ILE A 132 -1.76 -28.25 -4.42
CA ILE A 132 -0.72 -27.94 -3.44
C ILE A 132 -0.75 -29.02 -2.37
N ASP A 133 0.24 -29.88 -2.40
CA ASP A 133 0.42 -30.89 -1.35
C ASP A 133 1.13 -30.24 -0.16
N TYR A 134 0.44 -30.12 0.95
CA TYR A 134 1.00 -29.57 2.19
C TYR A 134 1.74 -30.62 3.03
N GLY A 135 1.78 -31.89 2.60
CA GLY A 135 2.42 -32.98 3.33
C GLY A 135 1.93 -33.07 4.78
N ASN A 136 2.86 -33.12 5.72
CA ASN A 136 2.56 -33.19 7.16
C ASN A 136 2.39 -31.83 7.83
N LEU A 137 2.27 -30.73 7.05
CA LEU A 137 2.06 -29.41 7.64
C LEU A 137 0.67 -29.30 8.26
N THR A 138 0.62 -28.87 9.50
CA THR A 138 -0.63 -28.66 10.26
C THR A 138 -0.62 -27.32 10.99
N GLY A 139 -1.77 -26.89 11.51
CA GLY A 139 -1.89 -25.68 12.32
C GLY A 139 -1.29 -24.42 11.67
N GLU A 140 -0.56 -23.65 12.45
CA GLU A 140 0.06 -22.39 12.01
C GLU A 140 1.02 -22.56 10.82
N ALA A 141 1.71 -23.69 10.72
CA ALA A 141 2.63 -23.95 9.62
C ALA A 141 1.90 -24.11 8.28
N LYS A 142 0.77 -24.83 8.28
CA LYS A 142 -0.08 -24.95 7.10
C LYS A 142 -0.71 -23.61 6.73
N LEU A 143 -1.32 -22.91 7.68
CA LEU A 143 -1.91 -21.60 7.47
C LEU A 143 -0.88 -20.60 6.91
N SER A 144 0.33 -20.63 7.41
CA SER A 144 1.41 -19.75 6.94
C SER A 144 1.67 -19.91 5.44
N ILE A 145 1.72 -21.15 4.94
CA ILE A 145 1.94 -21.43 3.52
C ILE A 145 0.67 -21.17 2.70
N GLU A 146 -0.46 -21.67 3.15
CA GLU A 146 -1.75 -21.56 2.44
C GLU A 146 -2.15 -20.11 2.21
N TYR A 147 -1.98 -19.26 3.23
CA TYR A 147 -2.31 -17.84 3.20
C TYR A 147 -1.11 -16.93 2.98
N SER A 148 0.05 -17.49 2.66
CA SER A 148 1.27 -16.68 2.45
C SER A 148 1.45 -15.61 3.53
N CYS A 149 1.28 -16.01 4.79
CA CYS A 149 1.38 -15.16 5.97
C CYS A 149 2.51 -15.69 6.86
N PRO A 150 3.54 -14.89 7.20
CA PRO A 150 4.64 -15.35 8.02
C PRO A 150 4.17 -16.01 9.33
N LYS A 151 4.80 -17.10 9.71
CA LYS A 151 4.42 -17.89 10.88
C LYS A 151 4.38 -17.08 12.18
N TRP A 152 5.33 -16.12 12.32
CA TRP A 152 5.33 -15.21 13.46
C TRP A 152 4.07 -14.32 13.51
N LEU A 153 3.57 -13.89 12.34
CA LEU A 153 2.41 -13.03 12.24
C LEU A 153 1.11 -13.82 12.50
N VAL A 154 1.01 -15.05 11.97
CA VAL A 154 -0.10 -15.97 12.29
C VAL A 154 -0.16 -16.22 13.79
N LYS A 155 0.98 -16.54 14.42
CA LYS A 155 1.08 -16.77 15.87
C LYS A 155 0.69 -15.51 16.67
N LYS A 156 1.20 -14.35 16.26
CA LYS A 156 0.89 -13.06 16.90
C LYS A 156 -0.62 -12.78 16.88
N TRP A 157 -1.24 -12.86 15.71
CA TRP A 157 -2.68 -12.58 15.59
C TRP A 157 -3.54 -13.61 16.31
N ASN A 158 -3.16 -14.90 16.29
CA ASN A 158 -3.85 -15.91 17.08
C ASN A 158 -3.81 -15.60 18.59
N SER A 159 -2.66 -15.19 19.11
CA SER A 159 -2.50 -14.86 20.54
C SER A 159 -3.21 -13.57 20.96
N GLU A 160 -3.27 -12.56 20.09
CA GLU A 160 -3.85 -11.25 20.40
C GLU A 160 -5.35 -11.15 20.13
N LEU A 161 -5.84 -11.81 19.08
CA LEU A 161 -7.21 -11.68 18.57
C LEU A 161 -8.07 -12.93 18.78
N GLY A 162 -7.44 -14.08 19.06
CA GLY A 162 -8.06 -15.41 19.01
C GLY A 162 -8.20 -15.93 17.58
N GLU A 163 -8.33 -17.25 17.43
CA GLU A 163 -8.23 -17.97 16.15
C GLU A 163 -9.21 -17.43 15.08
N GLN A 164 -10.47 -17.23 15.45
CA GLN A 164 -11.49 -16.78 14.49
C GLN A 164 -11.20 -15.39 13.92
N ARG A 165 -10.84 -14.42 14.76
CA ARG A 165 -10.51 -13.04 14.32
C ARG A 165 -9.18 -13.00 13.58
N ALA A 166 -8.20 -13.78 14.03
CA ALA A 166 -6.92 -13.91 13.34
C ALA A 166 -7.12 -14.43 11.91
N MET A 167 -8.00 -15.41 11.71
CA MET A 167 -8.33 -15.93 10.39
C MET A 167 -9.04 -14.90 9.50
N GLN A 168 -9.98 -14.12 10.05
CA GLN A 168 -10.59 -13.00 9.34
C GLN A 168 -9.55 -11.98 8.92
N MET A 169 -8.59 -11.68 9.79
CA MET A 169 -7.50 -10.75 9.54
C MET A 169 -6.57 -11.23 8.43
N ILE A 170 -6.16 -12.49 8.48
CA ILE A 170 -5.35 -13.14 7.43
C ILE A 170 -6.07 -13.05 6.08
N ASN A 171 -7.35 -13.40 6.03
CA ASN A 171 -8.16 -13.34 4.81
C ASN A 171 -8.30 -11.90 4.28
N SER A 172 -8.40 -10.91 5.15
CA SER A 172 -8.52 -9.50 4.75
C SER A 172 -7.27 -8.92 4.08
N CYS A 173 -6.13 -9.61 4.21
CA CYS A 173 -4.87 -9.18 3.58
C CYS A 173 -4.82 -9.41 2.06
N PHE A 174 -5.82 -10.07 1.47
CA PHE A 174 -5.80 -10.45 0.06
C PHE A 174 -6.68 -9.59 -0.84
N GLY A 175 -6.29 -9.58 -2.11
CA GLY A 175 -7.04 -8.97 -3.20
C GLY A 175 -6.88 -7.46 -3.26
N ARG A 176 -7.54 -6.85 -4.23
CA ARG A 176 -7.45 -5.40 -4.43
C ARG A 176 -8.17 -4.66 -3.31
N PRO A 177 -7.49 -3.72 -2.61
CA PRO A 177 -8.16 -2.88 -1.65
C PRO A 177 -9.13 -1.93 -2.37
N PRO A 178 -10.27 -1.57 -1.74
CA PRO A 178 -11.11 -0.50 -2.25
C PRO A 178 -10.32 0.82 -2.29
N ILE A 179 -10.64 1.66 -3.28
CA ILE A 179 -10.05 2.99 -3.41
C ILE A 179 -11.10 3.99 -2.97
N TYR A 180 -10.76 4.78 -1.95
CA TYR A 180 -11.60 5.85 -1.46
C TYR A 180 -11.00 7.21 -1.81
N ALA A 181 -11.86 8.16 -2.10
CA ALA A 181 -11.50 9.56 -2.24
C ALA A 181 -12.30 10.42 -1.27
N ARG A 182 -11.70 11.50 -0.84
CA ARG A 182 -12.33 12.56 -0.07
C ARG A 182 -12.65 13.70 -1.02
N VAL A 183 -13.92 14.06 -1.10
CA VAL A 183 -14.39 15.20 -1.88
C VAL A 183 -14.02 16.50 -1.17
N ASN A 184 -13.48 17.44 -1.91
CA ASN A 184 -13.19 18.81 -1.45
C ASN A 184 -14.49 19.61 -1.29
N THR A 185 -15.15 19.44 -0.16
CA THR A 185 -16.44 20.04 0.15
C THR A 185 -16.41 21.55 0.38
N VAL A 186 -15.21 22.14 0.48
CA VAL A 186 -15.05 23.60 0.50
C VAL A 186 -15.51 24.24 -0.82
N ARG A 187 -15.35 23.50 -1.93
CA ARG A 187 -15.54 24.03 -3.29
C ARG A 187 -16.59 23.31 -4.11
N TYR A 188 -16.89 22.05 -3.78
CA TYR A 188 -17.69 21.18 -4.65
C TYR A 188 -18.71 20.36 -3.86
N ALA A 189 -19.90 20.16 -4.43
CA ALA A 189 -20.84 19.20 -3.90
C ALA A 189 -20.45 17.78 -4.29
N VAL A 190 -20.76 16.80 -3.45
CA VAL A 190 -20.37 15.40 -3.68
C VAL A 190 -20.97 14.86 -4.98
N ASP A 191 -22.22 15.20 -5.27
CA ASP A 191 -22.92 14.75 -6.49
C ASP A 191 -22.30 15.32 -7.76
N ASP A 192 -21.80 16.55 -7.74
CA ASP A 192 -21.11 17.17 -8.87
C ASP A 192 -19.79 16.43 -9.18
N VAL A 193 -19.06 16.04 -8.12
CA VAL A 193 -17.81 15.30 -8.29
C VAL A 193 -18.08 13.89 -8.84
N ILE A 194 -19.12 13.22 -8.37
CA ILE A 194 -19.53 11.91 -8.90
C ILE A 194 -19.89 12.04 -10.38
N GLY A 195 -20.72 13.01 -10.74
CA GLY A 195 -21.12 13.24 -12.13
C GLY A 195 -19.94 13.53 -13.07
N GLU A 196 -18.97 14.36 -12.63
CA GLU A 196 -17.75 14.64 -13.41
C GLU A 196 -16.92 13.35 -13.60
N LEU A 197 -16.71 12.54 -12.54
CA LEU A 197 -15.98 11.29 -12.62
C LEU A 197 -16.64 10.26 -13.54
N GLU A 198 -17.96 10.10 -13.44
CA GLU A 198 -18.73 9.18 -14.28
C GLU A 198 -18.69 9.59 -15.76
N SER A 199 -18.71 10.88 -16.06
CA SER A 199 -18.55 11.39 -17.42
C SER A 199 -17.20 11.01 -18.04
N GLU A 200 -16.19 10.79 -17.22
CA GLU A 200 -14.85 10.34 -17.62
C GLU A 200 -14.68 8.81 -17.55
N GLY A 201 -15.74 8.05 -17.27
CA GLY A 201 -15.74 6.59 -17.19
C GLY A 201 -15.14 6.02 -15.89
N ILE A 202 -15.04 6.84 -14.85
CA ILE A 202 -14.61 6.45 -13.51
C ILE A 202 -15.86 6.27 -12.66
N SER A 203 -16.12 5.04 -12.20
CA SER A 203 -17.29 4.80 -11.35
C SER A 203 -17.04 5.33 -9.94
N ALA A 204 -18.01 6.09 -9.41
CA ALA A 204 -17.94 6.66 -8.08
C ALA A 204 -19.27 6.46 -7.33
N ALA A 205 -19.20 6.06 -6.05
CA ALA A 205 -20.37 5.87 -5.21
C ALA A 205 -20.17 6.50 -3.84
N LYS A 206 -21.23 7.11 -3.28
CA LYS A 206 -21.20 7.66 -1.92
C LYS A 206 -20.92 6.57 -0.90
N ASN A 207 -20.12 6.90 0.11
CA ASN A 207 -19.90 6.02 1.25
C ASN A 207 -20.97 6.27 2.32
N SER A 208 -21.43 5.20 2.99
CA SER A 208 -22.47 5.30 4.01
C SER A 208 -21.98 5.81 5.38
N LEU A 209 -20.68 5.82 5.64
CA LEU A 209 -20.10 6.21 6.93
C LEU A 209 -19.66 7.67 6.98
N ILE A 210 -19.29 8.23 5.82
CA ILE A 210 -18.77 9.60 5.70
C ILE A 210 -19.33 10.24 4.43
N ASP A 211 -20.11 11.27 4.58
CA ASP A 211 -20.84 11.94 3.49
C ASP A 211 -19.93 12.48 2.37
N ALA A 212 -18.74 12.98 2.73
CA ALA A 212 -17.76 13.48 1.78
C ALA A 212 -16.81 12.40 1.23
N CYS A 213 -17.00 11.13 1.60
CA CYS A 213 -16.23 10.00 1.10
C CYS A 213 -16.95 9.36 -0.08
N ILE A 214 -16.21 9.12 -1.16
CA ILE A 214 -16.68 8.33 -2.29
C ILE A 214 -15.77 7.11 -2.49
N GLU A 215 -16.38 5.97 -2.82
CA GLU A 215 -15.67 4.77 -3.26
C GLU A 215 -15.54 4.79 -4.77
N LEU A 216 -14.33 4.51 -5.26
CA LEU A 216 -13.98 4.60 -6.66
C LEU A 216 -13.69 3.24 -7.27
N ALA A 217 -14.18 3.02 -8.48
CA ALA A 217 -13.81 1.89 -9.33
C ALA A 217 -13.37 2.39 -10.72
N ASN A 218 -12.64 1.54 -11.44
CA ASN A 218 -12.09 1.88 -12.76
C ASN A 218 -11.15 3.11 -12.74
N THR A 219 -10.37 3.27 -11.69
CA THR A 219 -9.56 4.45 -11.37
C THR A 219 -8.30 4.61 -12.24
N LYS A 220 -8.17 3.86 -13.34
CA LYS A 220 -6.99 3.97 -14.21
C LYS A 220 -6.87 5.36 -14.79
N GLY A 221 -5.73 6.02 -14.52
CA GLY A 221 -5.46 7.36 -15.02
C GLY A 221 -6.26 8.45 -14.30
N ILE A 222 -6.73 8.18 -13.09
CA ILE A 222 -7.50 9.12 -12.29
C ILE A 222 -6.79 10.48 -12.11
N GLU A 223 -5.46 10.47 -12.02
CA GLU A 223 -4.65 11.69 -11.91
C GLU A 223 -4.68 12.55 -13.19
N GLN A 224 -5.06 11.95 -14.33
CA GLN A 224 -5.24 12.67 -15.60
C GLN A 224 -6.65 13.20 -15.78
N SER A 225 -7.60 12.78 -14.93
CA SER A 225 -8.99 13.24 -14.98
C SER A 225 -9.09 14.74 -14.73
N SER A 226 -10.11 15.36 -15.34
CA SER A 226 -10.45 16.77 -15.11
C SER A 226 -10.76 17.01 -13.62
N ALA A 227 -11.55 16.12 -13.03
CA ALA A 227 -11.93 16.20 -11.62
C ALA A 227 -10.69 16.23 -10.68
N TYR A 228 -9.67 15.39 -10.93
CA TYR A 228 -8.45 15.40 -10.14
C TYR A 228 -7.65 16.70 -10.34
N LYS A 229 -7.43 17.12 -11.59
CA LYS A 229 -6.67 18.32 -11.92
C LYS A 229 -7.32 19.60 -11.38
N LYS A 230 -8.65 19.66 -11.35
CA LYS A 230 -9.42 20.78 -10.76
C LYS A 230 -9.37 20.78 -9.22
N GLY A 231 -8.81 19.75 -8.58
CA GLY A 231 -8.77 19.64 -7.11
C GLY A 231 -10.12 19.33 -6.48
N MET A 232 -11.00 18.62 -7.20
CA MET A 232 -12.33 18.28 -6.70
C MET A 232 -12.29 17.22 -5.59
N PHE A 233 -11.21 16.44 -5.51
CA PHE A 233 -10.99 15.41 -4.49
C PHE A 233 -9.51 15.09 -4.30
N HIS A 234 -9.21 14.34 -3.24
CA HIS A 234 -7.94 13.66 -3.05
C HIS A 234 -8.17 12.20 -2.63
N ILE A 235 -7.20 11.33 -2.95
CA ILE A 235 -7.27 9.91 -2.55
C ILE A 235 -6.93 9.78 -1.08
N GLN A 236 -7.83 9.17 -0.30
CA GLN A 236 -7.61 8.94 1.12
C GLN A 236 -8.42 7.73 1.60
N ASP A 237 -7.77 6.87 2.36
CA ASP A 237 -8.43 5.72 3.00
C ASP A 237 -9.53 6.17 3.96
N ILE A 238 -10.62 5.38 4.02
CA ILE A 238 -11.76 5.70 4.88
C ILE A 238 -11.39 5.78 6.36
N SER A 239 -10.48 4.93 6.83
CA SER A 239 -10.01 4.97 8.24
C SER A 239 -9.29 6.27 8.58
N SER A 240 -8.52 6.82 7.63
CA SER A 240 -7.90 8.15 7.78
C SER A 240 -8.92 9.28 7.78
N GLN A 241 -10.01 9.16 7.00
CA GLN A 241 -11.12 10.13 7.04
C GLN A 241 -11.88 10.06 8.36
N ILE A 242 -12.11 8.84 8.91
CA ILE A 242 -12.71 8.65 10.24
C ILE A 242 -11.85 9.30 11.33
N CYS A 243 -10.52 9.13 11.27
CA CYS A 243 -9.59 9.77 12.18
C CYS A 243 -9.77 11.29 12.21
N CYS A 244 -9.88 11.92 11.03
CA CYS A 244 -10.13 13.38 10.93
C CYS A 244 -11.53 13.77 11.43
N LYS A 245 -12.55 12.93 11.20
CA LYS A 245 -13.90 13.14 11.76
C LYS A 245 -13.90 13.08 13.29
N ILE A 246 -13.09 12.22 13.90
CA ILE A 246 -12.89 12.14 15.37
C ILE A 246 -12.13 13.38 15.86
N ALA A 247 -11.10 13.82 15.12
CA ALA A 247 -10.37 15.04 15.43
C ALA A 247 -11.27 16.28 15.49
N ALA A 248 -12.30 16.30 14.62
CA ALA A 248 -13.35 17.31 14.55
C ALA A 248 -12.84 18.77 14.74
N PRO A 249 -11.83 19.22 13.97
CA PRO A 249 -11.33 20.58 14.13
C PRO A 249 -12.40 21.59 13.75
N MET A 250 -12.48 22.69 14.53
CA MET A 250 -13.48 23.73 14.33
C MET A 250 -12.93 24.91 13.53
N PHE A 251 -13.83 25.74 13.01
CA PHE A 251 -13.46 26.98 12.31
C PHE A 251 -12.58 27.86 13.20
N ASN A 252 -11.57 28.48 12.60
CA ASN A 252 -10.61 29.37 13.24
C ASN A 252 -9.68 28.72 14.28
N GLU A 253 -9.74 27.41 14.48
CA GLU A 253 -8.75 26.68 15.27
C GLU A 253 -7.36 26.67 14.61
N THR A 254 -6.36 26.45 15.42
CA THR A 254 -5.00 26.12 14.98
C THR A 254 -4.80 24.62 15.11
N VAL A 255 -4.46 23.97 13.99
CA VAL A 255 -4.15 22.54 13.94
C VAL A 255 -2.66 22.36 13.65
N VAL A 256 -2.01 21.42 14.32
CA VAL A 256 -0.64 20.98 14.02
C VAL A 256 -0.67 19.51 13.66
N ASP A 257 -0.16 19.17 12.48
CA ASP A 257 -0.01 17.77 12.00
C ASP A 257 1.49 17.44 11.94
N LEU A 258 1.99 16.58 12.85
CA LEU A 258 3.41 16.37 13.08
C LEU A 258 4.07 15.33 12.16
N CYS A 259 3.26 14.45 11.54
CA CYS A 259 3.74 13.38 10.65
C CYS A 259 2.81 13.31 9.43
N SER A 260 2.72 14.40 8.69
CA SER A 260 1.58 14.68 7.84
C SER A 260 1.60 14.00 6.47
N ALA A 261 2.78 13.67 5.92
CA ALA A 261 2.86 13.18 4.56
C ALA A 261 2.12 11.85 4.32
N PRO A 262 1.39 11.76 3.20
CA PRO A 262 1.32 12.66 2.04
C PRO A 262 0.33 13.83 2.15
N GLY A 263 -0.22 14.12 3.32
CA GLY A 263 -1.08 15.27 3.57
C GLY A 263 -2.58 14.97 3.70
N GLY A 264 -3.00 13.73 3.53
CA GLY A 264 -4.42 13.37 3.50
C GLY A 264 -5.20 13.85 4.73
N LYS A 265 -4.68 13.67 5.95
CA LYS A 265 -5.32 14.15 7.18
C LYS A 265 -5.33 15.67 7.26
N THR A 266 -4.23 16.31 6.92
CA THR A 266 -4.11 17.78 6.80
C THR A 266 -5.19 18.37 5.89
N PHE A 267 -5.37 17.83 4.67
CA PHE A 267 -6.35 18.31 3.70
C PHE A 267 -7.78 18.12 4.22
N THR A 268 -8.08 16.93 4.76
CA THR A 268 -9.39 16.64 5.33
C THR A 268 -9.72 17.57 6.51
N CYS A 269 -8.76 17.89 7.37
CA CYS A 269 -8.97 18.85 8.44
C CYS A 269 -9.23 20.26 7.90
N ALA A 270 -8.51 20.71 6.87
CA ALA A 270 -8.77 21.99 6.21
C ALA A 270 -10.19 22.05 5.62
N GLU A 271 -10.64 20.95 5.01
CA GLU A 271 -12.01 20.85 4.49
C GLU A 271 -13.07 20.89 5.60
N ILE A 272 -12.86 20.16 6.73
CA ILE A 272 -13.76 20.20 7.88
C ILE A 272 -13.82 21.62 8.48
N MET A 273 -12.69 22.31 8.52
CA MET A 273 -12.61 23.72 8.94
C MET A 273 -13.15 24.70 7.91
N ASN A 274 -13.64 24.23 6.77
CA ASN A 274 -14.11 25.06 5.66
C ASN A 274 -13.06 26.12 5.21
N ASP A 275 -11.81 25.71 5.16
CA ASP A 275 -10.62 26.54 4.85
C ASP A 275 -10.52 27.83 5.70
N ARG A 276 -10.88 27.74 6.99
CA ARG A 276 -10.84 28.85 7.96
C ARG A 276 -10.08 28.46 9.22
N GLY A 277 -8.99 29.16 9.51
CA GLY A 277 -8.11 28.88 10.62
C GLY A 277 -6.66 28.78 10.18
N ARG A 278 -5.88 27.90 10.80
CA ARG A 278 -4.48 27.65 10.45
C ARG A 278 -4.14 26.19 10.63
N ILE A 279 -3.46 25.59 9.67
CA ILE A 279 -2.92 24.23 9.77
C ILE A 279 -1.42 24.27 9.49
N TYR A 280 -0.64 23.83 10.44
CA TYR A 280 0.80 23.66 10.32
C TYR A 280 1.09 22.17 10.12
N SER A 281 1.61 21.81 8.95
CA SER A 281 1.77 20.44 8.49
C SER A 281 3.25 20.12 8.36
N TYR A 282 3.73 19.17 9.15
CA TYR A 282 5.15 18.84 9.23
C TYR A 282 5.44 17.40 8.79
N ASP A 283 6.58 17.20 8.15
CA ASP A 283 7.15 15.87 7.91
C ASP A 283 8.69 15.95 7.98
N LEU A 284 9.34 14.81 8.20
CA LEU A 284 10.78 14.69 8.36
C LEU A 284 11.57 15.00 7.08
N TYR A 285 10.97 14.86 5.89
CA TYR A 285 11.65 14.91 4.60
C TYR A 285 11.09 16.02 3.72
N ASP A 286 11.97 16.92 3.24
CA ASP A 286 11.61 18.06 2.38
C ASP A 286 10.82 17.63 1.11
N GLY A 287 11.23 16.55 0.46
CA GLY A 287 10.52 16.02 -0.70
C GLY A 287 9.05 15.67 -0.41
N LYS A 288 8.74 15.23 0.81
CA LYS A 288 7.36 14.96 1.23
C LYS A 288 6.61 16.25 1.56
N VAL A 289 7.28 17.23 2.16
CA VAL A 289 6.71 18.56 2.42
C VAL A 289 6.26 19.21 1.11
N SER A 290 7.09 19.12 0.06
CA SER A 290 6.76 19.60 -1.28
C SER A 290 5.51 18.95 -1.86
N VAL A 291 5.29 17.65 -1.62
CA VAL A 291 4.07 16.94 -2.05
C VAL A 291 2.83 17.52 -1.36
N ILE A 292 2.92 17.78 -0.05
CA ILE A 292 1.82 18.38 0.74
C ILE A 292 1.48 19.77 0.18
N ALA A 293 2.48 20.63 0.00
CA ALA A 293 2.28 21.98 -0.50
C ALA A 293 1.65 22.02 -1.90
N ASN A 294 2.14 21.19 -2.82
CA ASN A 294 1.62 21.09 -4.17
C ASN A 294 0.17 20.57 -4.20
N THR A 295 -0.14 19.59 -3.34
CA THR A 295 -1.51 19.05 -3.26
C THR A 295 -2.46 20.04 -2.63
N ALA A 296 -2.08 20.76 -1.57
CA ALA A 296 -2.87 21.83 -0.99
C ALA A 296 -3.19 22.92 -2.02
N LYS A 297 -2.20 23.31 -2.83
CA LYS A 297 -2.39 24.26 -3.94
C LYS A 297 -3.37 23.73 -5.00
N ARG A 298 -3.26 22.45 -5.40
CA ARG A 298 -4.18 21.82 -6.35
C ARG A 298 -5.61 21.80 -5.81
N LEU A 299 -5.78 21.50 -4.52
CA LEU A 299 -7.09 21.50 -3.85
C LEU A 299 -7.63 22.92 -3.60
N GLY A 300 -6.78 23.94 -3.68
CA GLY A 300 -7.15 25.34 -3.40
C GLY A 300 -7.38 25.57 -1.91
N LEU A 301 -6.72 24.83 -1.04
CA LEU A 301 -6.76 24.99 0.41
C LEU A 301 -5.67 25.98 0.85
N THR A 302 -6.06 27.08 1.50
CA THR A 302 -5.21 28.26 1.74
C THR A 302 -4.65 28.33 3.16
N ILE A 303 -5.25 27.63 4.11
CA ILE A 303 -4.89 27.70 5.52
C ILE A 303 -3.71 26.78 5.92
N ILE A 304 -3.14 26.03 4.95
CA ILE A 304 -2.10 25.03 5.20
C ILE A 304 -0.72 25.64 4.98
N THR A 305 0.14 25.52 5.98
CA THR A 305 1.57 25.82 5.89
C THR A 305 2.35 24.52 6.11
N ALA A 306 3.09 24.09 5.10
CA ALA A 306 3.90 22.87 5.17
C ALA A 306 5.38 23.20 5.39
N ALA A 307 6.06 22.48 6.30
CA ALA A 307 7.48 22.66 6.58
C ALA A 307 8.13 21.35 7.06
N GLU A 308 9.45 21.27 6.92
CA GLU A 308 10.24 20.16 7.46
C GLU A 308 10.37 20.28 8.97
N ASN A 309 10.16 19.17 9.68
CA ASN A 309 10.41 19.07 11.11
C ASN A 309 10.58 17.61 11.55
N ASP A 310 11.55 17.38 12.43
CA ASP A 310 11.74 16.12 13.13
C ASP A 310 10.85 16.10 14.39
N ALA A 311 9.71 15.41 14.31
CA ALA A 311 8.74 15.34 15.40
C ALA A 311 9.28 14.67 16.69
N THR A 312 10.42 13.93 16.60
CA THR A 312 11.10 13.37 17.79
C THR A 312 11.82 14.43 18.60
N LYS A 313 12.01 15.64 18.05
CA LYS A 313 12.67 16.78 18.70
C LYS A 313 11.68 17.90 18.95
N PHE A 314 11.76 18.50 20.13
CA PHE A 314 10.94 19.69 20.41
C PHE A 314 11.43 20.89 19.59
N ASN A 315 10.52 21.53 18.88
CA ASN A 315 10.79 22.74 18.10
C ASN A 315 9.97 23.90 18.69
N PRO A 316 10.62 24.92 19.30
CA PRO A 316 9.92 26.05 19.92
C PRO A 316 9.19 26.96 18.92
N ASP A 317 9.52 26.88 17.64
CA ASP A 317 8.89 27.72 16.60
C ASP A 317 7.52 27.18 16.18
N ILE A 318 7.16 25.94 16.57
CA ILE A 318 5.83 25.39 16.33
C ILE A 318 4.82 26.02 17.28
N PRO A 319 3.75 26.63 16.78
CA PRO A 319 2.77 27.32 17.62
C PRO A 319 1.97 26.36 18.50
N LYS A 320 1.40 26.89 19.59
CA LYS A 320 0.39 26.18 20.35
C LYS A 320 -0.88 25.99 19.53
N ALA A 321 -1.44 24.77 19.58
CA ALA A 321 -2.56 24.34 18.77
C ALA A 321 -3.78 23.91 19.62
N ASP A 322 -4.95 24.07 19.03
CA ASP A 322 -6.20 23.54 19.58
C ASP A 322 -6.28 22.02 19.34
N ARG A 323 -5.72 21.56 18.20
CA ARG A 323 -5.63 20.14 17.82
C ARG A 323 -4.21 19.80 17.38
N VAL A 324 -3.68 18.68 17.87
CA VAL A 324 -2.43 18.10 17.39
C VAL A 324 -2.71 16.71 16.81
N ILE A 325 -2.36 16.50 15.54
CA ILE A 325 -2.49 15.22 14.85
C ILE A 325 -1.14 14.53 14.84
N CYS A 326 -1.12 13.28 15.27
CA CYS A 326 0.06 12.42 15.30
C CYS A 326 -0.25 11.11 14.56
N ASP A 327 -0.11 11.11 13.24
CA ASP A 327 -0.17 9.87 12.45
C ASP A 327 1.24 9.27 12.39
N VAL A 328 1.64 8.66 13.50
CA VAL A 328 3.03 8.30 13.76
C VAL A 328 3.53 7.13 12.90
N PRO A 329 4.85 7.06 12.63
CA PRO A 329 5.42 5.90 11.97
C PRO A 329 5.15 4.63 12.76
N CYS A 330 4.73 3.56 12.08
CA CYS A 330 4.34 2.30 12.69
C CYS A 330 4.71 1.10 11.80
N SER A 331 4.48 -0.12 12.28
CA SER A 331 4.77 -1.36 11.54
C SER A 331 3.94 -1.53 10.26
N GLY A 332 2.82 -0.84 10.12
CA GLY A 332 1.97 -0.88 8.93
C GLY A 332 1.14 -2.16 8.78
N LEU A 333 1.04 -3.01 9.79
CA LEU A 333 0.33 -4.30 9.67
C LEU A 333 -1.16 -4.17 9.32
N GLY A 334 -1.77 -3.00 9.51
CA GLY A 334 -3.13 -2.71 9.08
C GLY A 334 -3.28 -2.41 7.58
N VAL A 335 -2.17 -2.19 6.84
CA VAL A 335 -2.20 -1.85 5.41
C VAL A 335 -1.54 -2.90 4.51
N ILE A 336 -1.37 -4.13 5.00
CA ILE A 336 -0.77 -5.26 4.25
C ILE A 336 -1.46 -5.47 2.90
N ARG A 337 -2.80 -5.33 2.83
CA ARG A 337 -3.55 -5.47 1.59
C ARG A 337 -3.12 -4.47 0.51
N ARG A 338 -2.62 -3.28 0.90
CA ARG A 338 -2.09 -2.24 0.01
C ARG A 338 -0.61 -2.39 -0.27
N LYS A 339 0.13 -2.93 0.70
CA LYS A 339 1.59 -3.09 0.70
C LYS A 339 1.96 -4.48 1.19
N PRO A 340 1.84 -5.51 0.34
CA PRO A 340 2.07 -6.90 0.74
C PRO A 340 3.47 -7.17 1.27
N GLU A 341 4.45 -6.37 0.86
CA GLU A 341 5.85 -6.45 1.29
C GLU A 341 6.03 -6.22 2.79
N ILE A 342 5.12 -5.55 3.45
CA ILE A 342 5.17 -5.32 4.91
C ILE A 342 5.25 -6.65 5.67
N LYS A 343 4.63 -7.71 5.18
CA LYS A 343 4.69 -9.04 5.79
C LYS A 343 6.12 -9.59 5.90
N TRP A 344 6.99 -9.17 4.99
CA TRP A 344 8.36 -9.69 4.86
C TRP A 344 9.39 -8.85 5.61
N ASN A 345 9.04 -7.61 5.94
CA ASN A 345 9.90 -6.69 6.65
C ASN A 345 9.72 -6.86 8.17
N ARG A 346 10.28 -7.94 8.72
CA ARG A 346 10.39 -8.06 10.17
C ARG A 346 11.52 -7.15 10.63
N ALA A 347 11.15 -5.96 11.09
CA ALA A 347 12.10 -5.13 11.84
C ALA A 347 12.32 -5.78 13.21
N GLU A 348 13.40 -6.54 13.36
CA GLU A 348 13.75 -7.20 14.62
C GLU A 348 14.18 -6.19 15.70
N ASP A 349 14.74 -5.05 15.29
CA ASP A 349 15.09 -3.91 16.16
C ASP A 349 14.15 -2.74 15.90
N ASN A 350 12.99 -2.80 16.51
CA ASN A 350 11.96 -1.82 16.24
C ASN A 350 12.00 -0.70 17.29
N ASP A 351 12.77 0.37 17.02
CA ASP A 351 12.72 1.61 17.79
C ASP A 351 11.38 2.37 17.64
N LEU A 352 10.43 1.83 16.83
CA LEU A 352 9.15 2.49 16.57
C LEU A 352 8.39 2.87 17.84
N PRO A 353 8.21 2.02 18.85
CA PRO A 353 7.53 2.42 20.08
C PRO A 353 8.23 3.57 20.80
N LYS A 354 9.56 3.61 20.77
CA LYS A 354 10.36 4.68 21.36
C LYS A 354 10.20 5.98 20.57
N ILE A 355 10.25 5.91 19.25
CA ILE A 355 10.00 7.04 18.35
C ILE A 355 8.58 7.58 18.56
N GLN A 356 7.59 6.72 18.59
CA GLN A 356 6.19 7.06 18.84
C GLN A 356 6.01 7.78 20.17
N ARG A 357 6.66 7.28 21.21
CA ARG A 357 6.64 7.91 22.54
C ARG A 357 7.26 9.30 22.52
N GLN A 358 8.41 9.47 21.87
CA GLN A 358 9.07 10.77 21.73
C GLN A 358 8.19 11.78 20.99
N ILE A 359 7.53 11.34 19.89
CA ILE A 359 6.61 12.18 19.12
C ILE A 359 5.42 12.59 20.00
N LEU A 360 4.82 11.66 20.74
CA LEU A 360 3.68 11.95 21.63
C LEU A 360 4.06 12.89 22.76
N ASP A 361 5.21 12.69 23.38
CA ASP A 361 5.74 13.57 24.44
C ASP A 361 5.99 15.00 23.93
N ASN A 362 6.45 15.17 22.68
CA ASN A 362 6.59 16.48 22.06
C ASN A 362 5.24 17.07 21.64
N ALA A 363 4.35 16.26 21.09
CA ALA A 363 3.00 16.68 20.69
C ALA A 363 2.23 17.32 21.88
N SER A 364 2.36 16.76 23.07
CA SER A 364 1.73 17.31 24.29
C SER A 364 2.18 18.74 24.61
N LYS A 365 3.42 19.07 24.23
CA LYS A 365 4.00 20.40 24.46
C LYS A 365 3.46 21.46 23.49
N TYR A 366 2.85 21.09 22.38
CA TYR A 366 2.26 22.01 21.43
C TYR A 366 0.79 22.32 21.70
N LEU A 367 0.17 21.68 22.68
CA LEU A 367 -1.23 21.94 23.01
C LEU A 367 -1.44 23.29 23.70
N LYS A 368 -2.54 23.94 23.37
CA LYS A 368 -3.17 24.96 24.19
C LYS A 368 -3.84 24.32 25.42
N ILE A 369 -4.27 25.13 26.37
CA ILE A 369 -5.15 24.65 27.45
C ILE A 369 -6.46 24.17 26.83
N ASN A 370 -6.92 22.98 27.19
CA ASN A 370 -8.08 22.29 26.63
C ASN A 370 -7.91 21.86 25.16
N GLY A 371 -6.69 21.88 24.61
CA GLY A 371 -6.41 21.30 23.31
C GLY A 371 -6.39 19.78 23.34
N GLU A 372 -6.57 19.14 22.20
CA GLU A 372 -6.66 17.68 22.08
C GLU A 372 -5.61 17.11 21.12
N ILE A 373 -5.11 15.91 21.45
CA ILE A 373 -4.25 15.12 20.58
C ILE A 373 -5.06 14.02 19.94
N VAL A 374 -4.92 13.88 18.63
CA VAL A 374 -5.40 12.71 17.89
C VAL A 374 -4.20 11.88 17.50
N TYR A 375 -4.04 10.74 18.17
CA TYR A 375 -2.98 9.79 17.90
C TYR A 375 -3.51 8.66 17.03
N SER A 376 -2.87 8.42 15.89
CA SER A 376 -3.24 7.38 14.95
C SER A 376 -2.05 6.58 14.45
N THR A 377 -2.32 5.32 14.07
CA THR A 377 -1.36 4.43 13.43
C THR A 377 -2.05 3.64 12.34
N CYS A 378 -1.28 3.18 11.35
CA CYS A 378 -1.76 2.22 10.37
C CYS A 378 -1.45 0.77 10.76
N THR A 379 -1.24 0.50 12.04
CA THR A 379 -1.05 -0.85 12.58
C THR A 379 -2.21 -1.27 13.47
N ILE A 380 -2.34 -2.58 13.67
CA ILE A 380 -3.30 -3.23 14.57
C ILE A 380 -2.61 -3.91 15.74
N GLU A 381 -1.33 -3.62 15.95
CA GLU A 381 -0.56 -4.14 17.09
C GLU A 381 -0.99 -3.46 18.39
N LYS A 382 -1.01 -4.27 19.46
CA LYS A 382 -1.23 -3.77 20.83
C LYS A 382 0.08 -3.31 21.45
#